data_b0cd38111af3d963c972284f41ed8652
#
_entry.id   b0cd38111af3d963c972284f41ed8652
#
_cell.length_a   1.000
_cell.length_b   1.000
_cell.length_c   1.000
_cell.angle_alpha   90.00
_cell.angle_beta   90.00
_cell.angle_gamma   90.00
#
_symmetry.space_group_name_H-M   'P 1'
#
loop_
_entity.id
_entity.type
_entity.pdbx_description
1 polymer ?
#
loop_
_entity_poly.entity_id
_entity_poly.type
_entity_poly.pdbx_seq_one_letter_code
_entity_poly.pdbx_strand_id
1 'polypeptide(L)'
;MSTYTVTVTREADAWLAQCDQEPTAHTWAPTLAALRHAIVDAIILAADLPDDAVVDMRLTAGENLGDDVVRAIELGNRRADLHAAQVALREDTLASVRDLLDAGYSVRDVAGAVGLSPGRVAQIA
;
A
#
# COMPACT_ATOMS: atom_id res chain seq x y z
N MET A 1 0.73 -5.26 -10.35
CA MET A 1 -0.37 -5.28 -9.35
C MET A 1 -1.21 -4.02 -9.54
N SER A 2 -2.52 -4.18 -9.61
CA SER A 2 -3.41 -3.04 -9.84
C SER A 2 -3.67 -2.29 -8.54
N THR A 3 -3.69 -0.96 -8.62
CA THR A 3 -4.12 -0.12 -7.51
C THR A 3 -5.61 0.19 -7.68
N TYR A 4 -6.37 -0.03 -6.63
CA TYR A 4 -7.79 0.29 -6.60
C TYR A 4 -8.01 1.65 -5.93
N THR A 5 -8.91 2.44 -6.49
CA THR A 5 -9.31 3.72 -5.92
C THR A 5 -10.73 3.57 -5.36
N VAL A 6 -10.92 3.96 -4.12
CA VAL A 6 -12.18 3.82 -3.40
C VAL A 6 -12.69 5.21 -3.01
N THR A 7 -13.89 5.55 -3.44
CA THR A 7 -14.56 6.79 -3.06
C THR A 7 -15.30 6.59 -1.75
N VAL A 8 -15.01 7.45 -0.78
CA VAL A 8 -15.57 7.40 0.56
C VAL A 8 -16.55 8.56 0.76
N THR A 9 -17.71 8.25 1.28
CA THR A 9 -18.73 9.24 1.66
C THR A 9 -19.22 8.94 3.07
N ARG A 10 -19.97 9.89 3.64
CA ARG A 10 -20.57 9.70 4.95
C ARG A 10 -22.07 9.98 4.87
N GLU A 11 -22.86 9.09 5.42
CA GLU A 11 -24.32 9.22 5.46
C GLU A 11 -24.80 8.85 6.86
N ALA A 12 -25.44 9.81 7.51
CA ALA A 12 -25.83 9.69 8.92
C ALA A 12 -24.61 9.31 9.78
N ASP A 13 -24.65 8.18 10.46
CA ASP A 13 -23.56 7.72 11.34
C ASP A 13 -22.67 6.66 10.69
N ALA A 14 -22.83 6.45 9.38
CA ALA A 14 -22.10 5.41 8.64
C ALA A 14 -21.14 6.00 7.62
N TRP A 15 -20.04 5.31 7.41
CA TRP A 15 -19.12 5.57 6.31
C TRP A 15 -19.44 4.60 5.18
N LEU A 16 -19.45 5.12 3.96
CA LEU A 16 -19.72 4.34 2.75
C LEU A 16 -18.51 4.35 1.83
N ALA A 17 -18.30 3.23 1.15
CA ALA A 17 -17.20 3.10 0.20
C ALA A 17 -17.69 2.39 -1.06
N GLN A 18 -17.17 2.86 -2.20
CA GLN A 18 -17.38 2.20 -3.48
C GLN A 18 -16.08 2.23 -4.27
N CYS A 19 -15.69 1.07 -4.81
CA CYS A 19 -14.51 0.96 -5.65
C CYS A 19 -14.80 1.54 -7.04
N ASP A 20 -13.92 2.42 -7.54
CA ASP A 20 -14.11 3.07 -8.83
C ASP A 20 -13.96 2.08 -9.99
N GLN A 21 -13.00 1.15 -9.90
CA GLN A 21 -12.71 0.16 -10.93
C GLN A 21 -13.68 -1.03 -10.90
N GLU A 22 -14.26 -1.30 -9.73
CA GLU A 22 -15.21 -2.39 -9.52
C GLU A 22 -16.43 -1.84 -8.79
N PRO A 23 -17.37 -1.19 -9.49
CA PRO A 23 -18.50 -0.50 -8.84
C PRO A 23 -19.43 -1.41 -8.03
N THR A 24 -19.42 -2.72 -8.29
CA THR A 24 -20.17 -3.69 -7.49
C THR A 24 -19.54 -3.91 -6.11
N ALA A 25 -18.27 -3.53 -5.93
CA ALA A 25 -17.62 -3.52 -4.63
C ALA A 25 -17.99 -2.23 -3.90
N HIS A 26 -19.03 -2.31 -3.09
CA HIS A 26 -19.48 -1.21 -2.24
C HIS A 26 -19.91 -1.78 -0.88
N THR A 27 -19.69 -1.00 0.16
CA THR A 27 -20.03 -1.41 1.52
C THR A 27 -20.14 -0.21 2.44
N TRP A 28 -20.52 -0.46 3.67
CA TRP A 28 -20.59 0.56 4.71
C TRP A 28 -20.04 0.00 6.01
N ALA A 29 -19.64 0.90 6.90
CA ALA A 29 -19.17 0.54 8.23
C ALA A 29 -19.35 1.72 9.19
N PRO A 30 -19.40 1.47 10.51
CA PRO A 30 -19.56 2.54 11.48
C PRO A 30 -18.28 3.36 11.70
N THR A 31 -17.11 2.84 11.31
CA THR A 31 -15.82 3.54 11.41
C THR A 31 -15.06 3.43 10.12
N LEU A 32 -14.16 4.39 9.86
CA LEU A 32 -13.27 4.33 8.69
C LEU A 32 -12.31 3.13 8.74
N ALA A 33 -11.85 2.77 9.93
CA ALA A 33 -10.98 1.60 10.08
C ALA A 33 -11.70 0.31 9.66
N ALA A 34 -12.92 0.11 10.13
CA ALA A 34 -13.74 -1.03 9.72
C ALA A 34 -14.09 -0.99 8.24
N LEU A 35 -14.33 0.21 7.68
CA LEU A 35 -14.63 0.39 6.28
C LEU A 35 -13.47 -0.06 5.38
N ARG A 36 -12.23 0.25 5.76
CA ARG A 36 -11.04 -0.18 5.02
C ARG A 36 -10.98 -1.71 4.88
N HIS A 37 -11.26 -2.44 5.95
CA HIS A 37 -11.30 -3.90 5.92
C HIS A 37 -12.47 -4.41 5.08
N ALA A 38 -13.64 -3.85 5.27
CA ALA A 38 -14.85 -4.28 4.56
C ALA A 38 -14.75 -4.07 3.06
N ILE A 39 -14.18 -2.94 2.61
CA ILE A 39 -14.05 -2.66 1.17
C ILE A 39 -13.01 -3.55 0.50
N VAL A 40 -11.94 -3.92 1.20
CA VAL A 40 -10.95 -4.88 0.69
C VAL A 40 -11.63 -6.22 0.41
N ASP A 41 -12.42 -6.72 1.34
CA ASP A 41 -13.17 -7.97 1.16
C ASP A 41 -14.14 -7.88 -0.02
N ALA A 42 -14.82 -6.75 -0.16
CA ALA A 42 -15.75 -6.51 -1.28
C ALA A 42 -15.01 -6.48 -2.63
N ILE A 43 -13.82 -5.88 -2.70
CA ILE A 43 -12.99 -5.85 -3.91
C ILE A 43 -12.52 -7.27 -4.27
N ILE A 44 -12.06 -8.03 -3.29
CA ILE A 44 -11.63 -9.42 -3.50
C ILE A 44 -12.76 -10.23 -4.11
N LEU A 45 -13.95 -10.08 -3.59
CA LEU A 45 -15.14 -10.78 -4.09
C LEU A 45 -15.54 -10.31 -5.49
N ALA A 46 -15.61 -9.00 -5.70
CA ALA A 46 -16.06 -8.42 -6.97
C ALA A 46 -15.08 -8.66 -8.12
N ALA A 47 -13.78 -8.61 -7.85
CA ALA A 47 -12.72 -8.83 -8.83
C ALA A 47 -12.27 -10.28 -8.94
N ASP A 48 -12.92 -11.19 -8.21
CA ASP A 48 -12.61 -12.62 -8.19
C ASP A 48 -11.14 -12.88 -7.87
N LEU A 49 -10.64 -12.21 -6.84
CA LEU A 49 -9.27 -12.38 -6.37
C LEU A 49 -9.18 -13.53 -5.35
N PRO A 50 -7.98 -14.12 -5.15
CA PRO A 50 -7.78 -15.08 -4.07
C PRO A 50 -8.11 -14.46 -2.71
N ASP A 51 -8.62 -15.26 -1.78
CA ASP A 51 -9.03 -14.79 -0.43
C ASP A 51 -7.90 -14.13 0.34
N ASP A 52 -6.67 -14.52 0.07
CA ASP A 52 -5.45 -13.97 0.71
C ASP A 52 -4.78 -12.88 -0.13
N ALA A 53 -5.43 -12.40 -1.19
CA ALA A 53 -4.85 -11.37 -2.04
C ALA A 53 -4.57 -10.09 -1.24
N VAL A 54 -3.41 -9.49 -1.51
CA VAL A 54 -3.07 -8.17 -0.98
C VAL A 54 -3.62 -7.12 -1.95
N VAL A 55 -4.56 -6.32 -1.47
CA VAL A 55 -5.21 -5.27 -2.26
C VAL A 55 -4.51 -3.95 -1.99
N ASP A 56 -3.91 -3.36 -3.03
CA ASP A 56 -3.35 -2.02 -2.96
C ASP A 56 -4.46 -1.00 -3.23
N MET A 57 -4.78 -0.20 -2.24
CA MET A 57 -5.94 0.68 -2.26
C MET A 57 -5.57 2.09 -1.83
N ARG A 58 -6.19 3.06 -2.50
CA ARG A 58 -6.14 4.47 -2.12
C ARG A 58 -7.56 4.99 -1.97
N LEU A 59 -7.76 5.87 -1.00
CA LEU A 59 -9.07 6.47 -0.75
C LEU A 59 -9.18 7.80 -1.47
N THR A 60 -10.38 8.10 -1.98
CA THR A 60 -10.75 9.40 -2.52
C THR A 60 -11.91 9.93 -1.68
N ALA A 61 -11.81 11.15 -1.19
CA ALA A 61 -12.89 11.78 -0.45
C ALA A 61 -14.03 12.16 -1.39
N GLY A 62 -15.24 11.75 -1.04
CA GLY A 62 -16.45 12.20 -1.72
C GLY A 62 -16.80 13.65 -1.40
N GLU A 63 -17.77 14.19 -2.11
CA GLU A 63 -18.09 15.62 -2.06
C GLU A 63 -18.60 16.11 -0.70
N ASN A 64 -19.15 15.24 0.11
CA ASN A 64 -19.80 15.62 1.37
C ASN A 64 -18.88 15.53 2.60
N LEU A 65 -17.58 15.30 2.42
CA LEU A 65 -16.63 15.22 3.53
C LEU A 65 -16.02 16.59 3.81
N GLY A 66 -15.78 16.86 5.08
CA GLY A 66 -15.13 18.10 5.52
C GLY A 66 -13.64 18.14 5.14
N ASP A 67 -13.08 19.34 5.07
CA ASP A 67 -11.69 19.57 4.67
C ASP A 67 -10.67 18.85 5.54
N ASP A 68 -10.93 18.74 6.83
CA ASP A 68 -10.07 18.03 7.77
C ASP A 68 -10.04 16.51 7.50
N VAL A 69 -11.17 15.94 7.14
CA VAL A 69 -11.26 14.51 6.75
C VAL A 69 -10.54 14.31 5.42
N VAL A 70 -10.73 15.21 4.45
CA VAL A 70 -10.04 15.16 3.16
C VAL A 70 -8.52 15.15 3.36
N ARG A 71 -8.00 16.06 4.19
CA ARG A 71 -6.56 16.10 4.49
C ARG A 71 -6.06 14.84 5.18
N ALA A 72 -6.85 14.29 6.09
CA ALA A 72 -6.48 13.04 6.78
C ALA A 72 -6.40 11.87 5.82
N ILE A 73 -7.34 11.77 4.87
CA ILE A 73 -7.33 10.74 3.83
C ILE A 73 -6.09 10.88 2.94
N GLU A 74 -5.73 12.10 2.55
CA GLU A 74 -4.52 12.36 1.77
C GLU A 74 -3.25 11.92 2.51
N LEU A 75 -3.19 12.17 3.82
CA LEU A 75 -2.07 11.70 4.64
C LEU A 75 -1.99 10.18 4.68
N GLY A 76 -3.13 9.50 4.79
CA GLY A 76 -3.18 8.05 4.75
C GLY A 76 -2.69 7.49 3.41
N ASN A 77 -3.07 8.12 2.31
CA ASN A 77 -2.60 7.74 0.97
C ASN A 77 -1.10 7.95 0.81
N ARG A 78 -0.57 9.08 1.30
CA ARG A 78 0.87 9.34 1.28
C ARG A 78 1.65 8.32 2.09
N ARG A 79 1.12 7.92 3.24
CA ARG A 79 1.74 6.88 4.07
C ARG A 79 1.79 5.54 3.32
N ALA A 80 0.72 5.19 2.62
CA ALA A 80 0.68 3.97 1.79
C ALA A 80 1.68 4.04 0.64
N ASP A 81 1.82 5.21 -0.02
CA ASP A 81 2.79 5.42 -1.09
C ASP A 81 4.23 5.27 -0.57
N LEU A 82 4.54 5.83 0.60
CA LEU A 82 5.86 5.68 1.22
C LEU A 82 6.15 4.24 1.58
N HIS A 83 5.17 3.52 2.09
CA HIS A 83 5.33 2.09 2.40
C HIS A 83 5.63 1.28 1.14
N ALA A 84 4.89 1.52 0.06
CA ALA A 84 5.12 0.86 -1.23
C ALA A 84 6.53 1.17 -1.76
N ALA A 85 6.99 2.43 -1.64
CA ALA A 85 8.34 2.82 -2.05
C ALA A 85 9.41 2.13 -1.19
N GLN A 86 9.18 1.96 0.11
CA GLN A 86 10.11 1.23 0.99
C GLN A 86 10.21 -0.24 0.61
N VAL A 87 9.08 -0.87 0.29
CA VAL A 87 9.06 -2.28 -0.15
C VAL A 87 9.85 -2.43 -1.45
N ALA A 88 9.60 -1.57 -2.43
CA ALA A 88 10.33 -1.58 -3.70
C ALA A 88 11.83 -1.36 -3.50
N LEU A 89 12.21 -0.40 -2.65
CA LEU A 89 13.62 -0.13 -2.34
C LEU A 89 14.29 -1.34 -1.71
N ARG A 90 13.61 -2.04 -0.81
CA ARG A 90 14.14 -3.25 -0.17
C ARG A 90 14.39 -4.36 -1.18
N GLU A 91 13.45 -4.58 -2.10
CA GLU A 91 13.59 -5.59 -3.15
C GLU A 91 14.74 -5.25 -4.10
N ASP A 92 14.83 -4.00 -4.54
CA ASP A 92 15.90 -3.53 -5.43
C ASP A 92 17.26 -3.62 -4.74
N THR A 93 17.34 -3.27 -3.46
CA THR A 93 18.57 -3.37 -2.67
C THR A 93 19.04 -4.82 -2.58
N LEU A 94 18.13 -5.73 -2.28
CA LEU A 94 18.47 -7.16 -2.18
C LEU A 94 18.99 -7.72 -3.51
N ALA A 95 18.35 -7.36 -4.61
CA ALA A 95 18.78 -7.79 -5.95
C ALA A 95 20.19 -7.25 -6.27
N SER A 96 20.44 -5.96 -6.02
CA SER A 96 21.75 -5.35 -6.26
C SER A 96 22.85 -5.96 -5.38
N VAL A 97 22.55 -6.21 -4.11
CA VAL A 97 23.50 -6.85 -3.18
C VAL A 97 23.90 -8.22 -3.71
N ARG A 98 22.94 -9.03 -4.09
CA ARG A 98 23.20 -10.37 -4.63
C ARG A 98 24.02 -10.32 -5.91
N ASP A 99 23.66 -9.42 -6.84
CA ASP A 99 24.36 -9.28 -8.12
C ASP A 99 25.82 -8.88 -7.92
N LEU A 100 26.09 -7.93 -7.02
CA LEU A 100 27.45 -7.45 -6.76
C LEU A 100 28.30 -8.52 -6.06
N LEU A 101 27.75 -9.22 -5.08
CA LEU A 101 28.45 -10.30 -4.41
C LEU A 101 28.76 -11.44 -5.39
N ASP A 102 27.83 -11.81 -6.24
CA ASP A 102 28.03 -12.83 -7.27
C ASP A 102 29.08 -12.42 -8.30
N ALA A 103 29.21 -11.10 -8.56
CA ALA A 103 30.25 -10.57 -9.44
C ALA A 103 31.62 -10.49 -8.76
N GLY A 104 31.74 -10.84 -7.50
CA GLY A 104 33.00 -10.91 -6.75
C GLY A 104 33.38 -9.66 -5.96
N TYR A 105 32.48 -8.68 -5.84
CA TYR A 105 32.73 -7.51 -5.01
C TYR A 105 32.68 -7.86 -3.52
N SER A 106 33.50 -7.19 -2.72
CA SER A 106 33.51 -7.41 -1.27
C SER A 106 32.26 -6.87 -0.60
N VAL A 107 31.93 -7.42 0.58
CA VAL A 107 30.82 -6.92 1.41
C VAL A 107 30.94 -5.42 1.69
N ARG A 108 32.17 -4.94 1.93
CA ARG A 108 32.43 -3.51 2.18
C ARG A 108 32.15 -2.64 0.96
N ASP A 109 32.53 -3.10 -0.24
CA ASP A 109 32.24 -2.37 -1.46
C ASP A 109 30.75 -2.32 -1.73
N VAL A 110 30.05 -3.44 -1.55
CA VAL A 110 28.58 -3.51 -1.71
C VAL A 110 27.89 -2.59 -0.72
N ALA A 111 28.30 -2.61 0.53
CA ALA A 111 27.74 -1.74 1.59
C ALA A 111 27.92 -0.26 1.23
N GLY A 112 29.11 0.12 0.77
CA GLY A 112 29.36 1.49 0.35
C GLY A 112 28.50 1.92 -0.86
N ALA A 113 28.27 1.02 -1.79
CA ALA A 113 27.47 1.29 -2.98
C ALA A 113 25.98 1.48 -2.65
N VAL A 114 25.41 0.60 -1.83
CA VAL A 114 23.97 0.64 -1.52
C VAL A 114 23.61 1.50 -0.29
N GLY A 115 24.63 2.04 0.39
CA GLY A 115 24.41 2.92 1.54
C GLY A 115 23.98 2.22 2.82
N LEU A 116 24.43 0.98 3.01
CA LEU A 116 24.17 0.20 4.20
C LEU A 116 25.47 -0.08 4.96
N SER A 117 25.37 -0.57 6.19
CA SER A 117 26.54 -1.08 6.90
C SER A 117 26.97 -2.45 6.36
N PRO A 118 28.26 -2.82 6.47
CA PRO A 118 28.71 -4.16 6.08
C PRO A 118 27.97 -5.27 6.82
N GLY A 119 27.67 -5.08 8.10
CA GLY A 119 26.90 -6.05 8.90
C GLY A 119 25.49 -6.25 8.34
N ARG A 120 24.84 -5.18 7.90
CA ARG A 120 23.50 -5.27 7.31
C ARG A 120 23.54 -6.00 5.97
N VAL A 121 24.52 -5.72 5.13
CA VAL A 121 24.71 -6.44 3.85
C VAL A 121 24.91 -7.93 4.10
N ALA A 122 25.74 -8.31 5.08
CA ALA A 122 25.95 -9.71 5.45
C ALA A 122 24.66 -10.39 5.91
N GLN A 123 23.79 -9.65 6.60
CA GLN A 123 22.50 -10.18 7.07
C GLN A 123 21.51 -10.49 5.93
N ILE A 124 21.49 -9.65 4.90
CA ILE A 124 20.49 -9.75 3.81
C ILE A 124 20.98 -10.50 2.58
N ALA A 125 22.27 -10.80 2.55
CA ALA A 125 22.90 -11.53 1.41
C ALA A 125 22.48 -12.99 1.35
#